data_37d4ae2a79303405833521ead1e7c8d0
#
_entry.id   37d4ae2a79303405833521ead1e7c8d0
#
_cell.length_a   1.000
_cell.length_b   1.000
_cell.length_c   1.000
_cell.angle_alpha   90.00
_cell.angle_beta   90.00
_cell.angle_gamma   90.00
#
_symmetry.space_group_name_H-M   'P 1'
#
loop_
_entity.id
_entity.type
_entity.pdbx_description
1 polymer ?
#
loop_
_entity_poly.entity_id
_entity_poly.type
_entity_poly.pdbx_seq_one_letter_code
_entity_poly.pdbx_strand_id
1 'polypeptide(L)'
;MMSDSEIGLFKGLMPGGPLWKVAPTRDENGKSFVDFMMIIPKLKKKPQKYIDRTLKDIQKVLSQYSHVVVFADMNLKINCLWISHKAQPGLGKELVSAIRQYVPEAMLVGDVAH
;
A
#
# COMPACT_ATOMS: atom_id res chain seq x y z
N MET A 1 -0.87 6.66 23.45
CA MET A 1 -1.42 7.55 22.41
C MET A 1 -0.85 7.16 21.06
N MET A 2 -1.70 7.13 20.07
CA MET A 2 -1.26 6.73 18.72
C MET A 2 -0.53 7.87 18.03
N SER A 3 0.52 7.52 17.29
CA SER A 3 1.22 8.50 16.46
C SER A 3 0.36 8.86 15.25
N ASP A 4 0.72 9.95 14.57
CA ASP A 4 0.03 10.34 13.34
C ASP A 4 0.11 9.23 12.29
N SER A 5 1.23 8.51 12.23
CA SER A 5 1.39 7.38 11.31
C SER A 5 0.40 6.26 11.60
N GLU A 6 0.21 5.94 12.87
CA GLU A 6 -0.74 4.92 13.27
C GLU A 6 -2.16 5.34 12.93
N ILE A 7 -2.50 6.61 13.16
CA ILE A 7 -3.81 7.14 12.81
C ILE A 7 -4.03 7.05 11.30
N GLY A 8 -3.02 7.37 10.51
CA GLY A 8 -3.10 7.27 9.06
C GLY A 8 -3.35 5.85 8.58
N LEU A 9 -2.65 4.88 9.19
CA LEU A 9 -2.85 3.47 8.87
C LEU A 9 -4.27 3.00 9.17
N PHE A 10 -4.77 3.35 10.35
CA PHE A 10 -6.11 2.93 10.74
C PHE A 10 -7.21 3.52 9.89
N LYS A 11 -6.99 4.73 9.38
CA LYS A 11 -7.95 5.33 8.44
C LYS A 11 -8.14 4.47 7.21
N GLY A 12 -7.11 3.76 6.77
CA GLY A 12 -7.20 2.91 5.60
C GLY A 12 -8.13 1.73 5.74
N LEU A 13 -8.52 1.38 6.96
CA LEU A 13 -9.48 0.30 7.21
C LEU A 13 -10.92 0.77 7.10
N MET A 14 -11.16 2.07 7.01
CA MET A 14 -12.50 2.62 6.94
C MET A 14 -12.97 2.72 5.49
N PRO A 15 -14.25 2.45 5.22
CA PRO A 15 -14.79 2.60 3.87
C PRO A 15 -14.51 3.97 3.30
N GLY A 16 -14.00 4.01 2.06
CA GLY A 16 -13.74 5.25 1.37
C GLY A 16 -12.46 5.98 1.76
N GLY A 17 -11.69 5.44 2.73
CA GLY A 17 -10.45 6.08 3.14
C GLY A 17 -9.22 5.36 2.57
N PRO A 18 -8.12 6.07 2.35
CA PRO A 18 -6.88 5.44 1.91
C PRO A 18 -6.23 4.63 3.03
N LEU A 19 -5.45 3.61 2.66
CA LEU A 19 -4.68 2.80 3.62
C LEU A 19 -3.55 3.61 4.24
N TRP A 20 -3.01 4.55 3.48
CA TRP A 20 -1.93 5.41 3.94
C TRP A 20 -1.95 6.68 3.13
N LYS A 21 -1.79 7.83 3.77
CA LYS A 21 -1.80 9.09 3.05
C LYS A 21 -0.89 10.11 3.71
N VAL A 22 0.06 10.60 2.93
CA VAL A 22 0.90 11.74 3.28
C VAL A 22 1.00 12.63 2.03
N ALA A 23 0.58 13.87 2.12
CA ALA A 23 0.80 14.86 1.07
C ALA A 23 2.21 15.42 1.27
N PRO A 24 2.87 15.89 0.27
CA PRO A 24 2.53 16.32 -1.07
C PRO A 24 2.90 15.28 -2.14
N THR A 25 2.81 15.70 -3.42
CA THR A 25 3.10 14.83 -4.56
C THR A 25 4.57 14.74 -4.94
N ARG A 26 5.42 15.49 -4.27
CA ARG A 26 6.88 15.48 -4.51
C ARG A 26 7.59 15.45 -3.16
N ASP A 27 8.78 14.82 -3.14
CA ASP A 27 9.57 14.81 -1.93
C ASP A 27 10.27 16.17 -1.73
N GLU A 28 11.03 16.29 -0.63
CA GLU A 28 11.72 17.53 -0.27
C GLU A 28 12.79 17.94 -1.28
N ASN A 29 13.21 17.02 -2.15
CA ASN A 29 14.19 17.28 -3.21
C ASN A 29 13.52 17.59 -4.53
N GLY A 30 12.19 17.72 -4.57
CA GLY A 30 11.44 18.03 -5.75
C GLY A 30 11.22 16.88 -6.72
N LYS A 31 11.62 15.66 -6.36
CA LYS A 31 11.41 14.49 -7.20
C LYS A 31 9.98 14.00 -7.10
N SER A 32 9.43 13.57 -8.22
CA SER A 32 8.09 12.98 -8.24
C SER A 32 8.11 11.63 -7.54
N PHE A 33 6.98 11.27 -6.91
CA PHE A 33 6.82 9.95 -6.35
C PHE A 33 6.56 8.94 -7.46
N VAL A 34 6.79 7.68 -7.16
CA VAL A 34 6.60 6.56 -8.08
C VAL A 34 5.41 5.74 -7.61
N ASP A 35 4.55 5.38 -8.54
CA ASP A 35 3.35 4.59 -8.24
C ASP A 35 3.45 3.20 -8.82
N PHE A 36 2.84 2.24 -8.12
CA PHE A 36 2.58 0.94 -8.72
C PHE A 36 1.25 0.40 -8.17
N MET A 37 0.72 -0.60 -8.85
CA MET A 37 -0.53 -1.24 -8.47
C MET A 37 -0.35 -2.74 -8.38
N MET A 38 -1.07 -3.37 -7.45
CA MET A 38 -1.14 -4.81 -7.33
C MET A 38 -2.59 -5.26 -7.32
N ILE A 39 -2.86 -6.39 -7.90
CA ILE A 39 -4.19 -7.02 -7.86
C ILE A 39 -4.12 -8.16 -6.85
N ILE A 40 -5.10 -8.23 -5.97
CA ILE A 40 -5.27 -9.36 -5.06
C ILE A 40 -6.50 -10.13 -5.54
N PRO A 41 -6.29 -11.21 -6.32
CA PRO A 41 -7.42 -11.87 -6.99
C PRO A 41 -8.49 -12.34 -6.02
N LYS A 42 -9.75 -12.05 -6.37
CA LYS A 42 -10.93 -12.53 -5.63
C LYS A 42 -11.05 -12.01 -4.21
N LEU A 43 -10.27 -11.00 -3.81
CA LEU A 43 -10.30 -10.51 -2.44
C LEU A 43 -11.71 -10.06 -2.03
N LYS A 44 -12.40 -9.34 -2.88
CA LYS A 44 -13.75 -8.85 -2.62
C LYS A 44 -14.72 -9.98 -2.25
N LYS A 45 -14.52 -11.18 -2.80
CA LYS A 45 -15.40 -12.33 -2.61
C LYS A 45 -15.07 -13.15 -1.37
N LYS A 46 -13.98 -12.80 -0.67
CA LYS A 46 -13.58 -13.50 0.53
C LYS A 46 -14.43 -13.07 1.72
N PRO A 47 -14.50 -13.91 2.78
CA PRO A 47 -15.16 -13.50 4.01
C PRO A 47 -14.53 -12.23 4.58
N GLN A 48 -15.34 -11.46 5.30
CA GLN A 48 -14.87 -10.18 5.86
C GLN A 48 -13.62 -10.35 6.73
N LYS A 49 -13.55 -11.44 7.51
CA LYS A 49 -12.36 -11.69 8.32
C LYS A 49 -11.10 -11.81 7.48
N TYR A 50 -11.20 -12.45 6.33
CA TYR A 50 -10.07 -12.62 5.43
C TYR A 50 -9.64 -11.26 4.86
N ILE A 51 -10.62 -10.46 4.44
CA ILE A 51 -10.35 -9.12 3.91
C ILE A 51 -9.67 -8.28 4.98
N ASP A 52 -10.20 -8.26 6.20
CA ASP A 52 -9.63 -7.48 7.30
C ASP A 52 -8.20 -7.91 7.62
N ARG A 53 -7.94 -9.21 7.63
CA ARG A 53 -6.59 -9.72 7.88
C ARG A 53 -5.64 -9.29 6.76
N THR A 54 -6.07 -9.40 5.52
CA THR A 54 -5.26 -9.01 4.36
C THR A 54 -4.89 -7.53 4.45
N LEU A 55 -5.86 -6.68 4.74
CA LEU A 55 -5.61 -5.24 4.86
C LEU A 55 -4.68 -4.93 6.04
N LYS A 56 -4.82 -5.63 7.15
CA LYS A 56 -3.92 -5.46 8.30
C LYS A 56 -2.50 -5.89 7.96
N ASP A 57 -2.36 -7.00 7.25
CA ASP A 57 -1.04 -7.47 6.83
C ASP A 57 -0.36 -6.46 5.91
N ILE A 58 -1.11 -5.90 4.97
CA ILE A 58 -0.60 -4.86 4.07
C ILE A 58 -0.18 -3.64 4.90
N GLN A 59 -1.01 -3.19 5.82
CA GLN A 59 -0.68 -2.05 6.67
C GLN A 59 0.56 -2.30 7.51
N LYS A 60 0.74 -3.52 7.97
CA LYS A 60 1.93 -3.90 8.73
C LYS A 60 3.19 -3.73 7.88
N VAL A 61 3.13 -4.16 6.62
CA VAL A 61 4.24 -3.94 5.68
C VAL A 61 4.47 -2.45 5.48
N LEU A 62 3.40 -1.69 5.20
CA LEU A 62 3.52 -0.25 4.95
C LEU A 62 4.11 0.48 6.16
N SER A 63 3.80 0.04 7.37
CA SER A 63 4.36 0.67 8.58
C SER A 63 5.87 0.49 8.67
N GLN A 64 6.39 -0.61 8.14
CA GLN A 64 7.83 -0.86 8.10
C GLN A 64 8.53 0.03 7.07
N TYR A 65 7.78 0.55 6.10
CA TYR A 65 8.29 1.42 5.05
C TYR A 65 7.71 2.82 5.14
N SER A 66 7.27 3.23 6.33
CA SER A 66 6.59 4.51 6.54
C SER A 66 7.43 5.73 6.15
N HIS A 67 8.75 5.58 6.14
CA HIS A 67 9.65 6.66 5.75
C HIS A 67 9.73 6.87 4.23
N VAL A 68 9.23 5.93 3.45
CA VAL A 68 9.31 6.00 1.98
C VAL A 68 7.95 5.85 1.29
N VAL A 69 6.96 5.25 1.92
CA VAL A 69 5.60 5.15 1.36
C VAL A 69 4.83 6.40 1.72
N VAL A 70 4.24 7.05 0.72
CA VAL A 70 3.52 8.31 0.92
C VAL A 70 2.02 8.18 0.74
N PHE A 71 1.57 7.15 0.05
CA PHE A 71 0.14 6.92 -0.17
C PHE A 71 -0.09 5.45 -0.47
N ALA A 72 -1.19 4.92 0.03
CA ALA A 72 -1.66 3.60 -0.36
C ALA A 72 -3.17 3.55 -0.24
N ASP A 73 -3.81 2.92 -1.21
CA ASP A 73 -5.25 2.80 -1.25
C ASP A 73 -5.64 1.42 -1.76
N MET A 74 -6.66 0.83 -1.15
CA MET A 74 -7.19 -0.45 -1.58
C MET A 74 -8.58 -0.25 -2.15
N ASN A 75 -8.74 -0.51 -3.44
CA ASN A 75 -10.04 -0.47 -4.09
C ASN A 75 -10.60 -1.89 -4.16
N LEU A 76 -11.51 -2.21 -3.26
CA LEU A 76 -12.09 -3.55 -3.19
C LEU A 76 -13.02 -3.87 -4.37
N LYS A 77 -13.54 -2.87 -5.05
CA LYS A 77 -14.39 -3.12 -6.22
C LYS A 77 -13.64 -3.84 -7.33
N ILE A 78 -12.34 -3.54 -7.46
CA ILE A 78 -11.50 -4.14 -8.49
C ILE A 78 -10.33 -4.90 -7.89
N ASN A 79 -10.31 -5.11 -6.56
CA ASN A 79 -9.25 -5.83 -5.85
C ASN A 79 -7.86 -5.26 -6.11
N CYS A 80 -7.76 -3.94 -6.24
CA CYS A 80 -6.53 -3.27 -6.63
C CYS A 80 -5.94 -2.47 -5.47
N LEU A 81 -4.69 -2.74 -5.18
CA LEU A 81 -3.89 -1.99 -4.21
C LEU A 81 -3.00 -1.02 -4.98
N TRP A 82 -3.10 0.27 -4.68
CA TRP A 82 -2.29 1.32 -5.30
C TRP A 82 -1.35 1.88 -4.26
N ILE A 83 -0.06 1.95 -4.57
CA ILE A 83 0.96 2.46 -3.66
C ILE A 83 1.80 3.52 -4.37
N SER A 84 2.02 4.64 -3.68
CA SER A 84 2.96 5.68 -4.10
C SER A 84 4.10 5.74 -3.09
N HIS A 85 5.33 5.83 -3.57
CA HIS A 85 6.50 5.85 -2.71
C HIS A 85 7.57 6.77 -3.27
N LYS A 86 8.57 7.09 -2.45
CA LYS A 86 9.70 7.89 -2.88
C LYS A 86 10.48 7.14 -3.96
N ALA A 87 11.05 7.90 -4.92
CA ALA A 87 11.80 7.33 -6.01
C ALA A 87 13.20 6.91 -5.53
N GLN A 88 13.36 5.63 -5.22
CA GLN A 88 14.63 5.04 -4.80
C GLN A 88 14.87 3.76 -5.60
N PRO A 89 16.10 3.52 -6.09
CA PRO A 89 16.39 2.32 -6.87
C PRO A 89 16.03 1.05 -6.09
N GLY A 90 15.27 0.16 -6.73
CA GLY A 90 14.90 -1.13 -6.15
C GLY A 90 13.79 -1.10 -5.13
N LEU A 91 13.34 0.08 -4.70
CA LEU A 91 12.34 0.18 -3.64
C LEU A 91 10.99 -0.41 -4.05
N GLY A 92 10.54 -0.15 -5.27
CA GLY A 92 9.28 -0.71 -5.75
C GLY A 92 9.28 -2.23 -5.70
N LYS A 93 10.36 -2.85 -6.17
CA LYS A 93 10.48 -4.31 -6.14
C LYS A 93 10.53 -4.84 -4.72
N GLU A 94 11.20 -4.12 -3.84
CA GLU A 94 11.28 -4.50 -2.43
C GLU A 94 9.91 -4.46 -1.78
N LEU A 95 9.12 -3.42 -2.04
CA LEU A 95 7.77 -3.30 -1.52
C LEU A 95 6.87 -4.42 -2.03
N VAL A 96 6.95 -4.72 -3.31
CA VAL A 96 6.18 -5.82 -3.91
C VAL A 96 6.52 -7.14 -3.22
N SER A 97 7.81 -7.41 -3.03
CA SER A 97 8.25 -8.64 -2.36
C SER A 97 7.78 -8.71 -0.92
N ALA A 98 7.86 -7.59 -0.20
CA ALA A 98 7.43 -7.54 1.20
C ALA A 98 5.94 -7.79 1.32
N ILE A 99 5.13 -7.22 0.42
CA ILE A 99 3.68 -7.45 0.42
C ILE A 99 3.38 -8.92 0.12
N ARG A 100 4.08 -9.50 -0.86
CA ARG A 100 3.84 -10.89 -1.24
C ARG A 100 4.26 -11.90 -0.18
N GLN A 101 5.10 -11.52 0.77
CA GLN A 101 5.42 -12.40 1.89
C GLN A 101 4.20 -12.65 2.77
N TYR A 102 3.31 -11.68 2.89
CA TYR A 102 2.08 -11.79 3.66
C TYR A 102 0.88 -12.12 2.81
N VAL A 103 0.89 -11.70 1.55
CA VAL A 103 -0.22 -11.88 0.61
C VAL A 103 0.36 -12.46 -0.68
N PRO A 104 0.70 -13.76 -0.68
CA PRO A 104 1.40 -14.36 -1.82
C PRO A 104 0.61 -14.37 -3.13
N GLU A 105 -0.71 -14.26 -3.05
CA GLU A 105 -1.56 -14.20 -4.25
C GLU A 105 -1.57 -12.83 -4.91
N ALA A 106 -1.02 -11.81 -4.27
CA ALA A 106 -0.96 -10.46 -4.86
C ALA A 106 -0.07 -10.45 -6.09
N MET A 107 -0.56 -9.80 -7.15
CA MET A 107 0.15 -9.75 -8.43
C MET A 107 0.39 -8.30 -8.84
N LEU A 108 1.59 -8.01 -9.28
CA LEU A 108 1.95 -6.69 -9.79
C LEU A 108 1.24 -6.43 -11.13
N VAL A 109 0.70 -5.23 -11.30
CA VAL A 109 0.12 -4.78 -12.56
C VAL A 109 1.17 -3.99 -13.31
N GLY A 110 1.62 -4.51 -14.45
CA GLY A 110 2.68 -3.89 -15.22
C GLY A 110 4.04 -4.03 -14.54
N ASP A 111 4.99 -3.19 -14.93
CA ASP A 111 6.34 -3.21 -14.38
C ASP A 111 6.50 -2.15 -13.30
N VAL A 112 7.32 -2.46 -12.29
CA VAL A 112 7.70 -1.47 -11.30
C VAL A 112 8.75 -0.54 -11.92
N ALA A 113 8.50 0.77 -11.86
CA ALA A 113 9.48 1.76 -12.30
C ALA A 113 10.58 1.81 -11.23
N HIS A 114 11.70 1.23 -11.51
CA HIS A 114 12.87 1.09 -10.62
C HIS A 114 12.73 0.02 -9.57
#